data_c0962abfdbb6223c4b5428af28957855
#
_entry.id   c0962abfdbb6223c4b5428af28957855
#
_cell.length_a   1.000
_cell.length_b   1.000
_cell.length_c   1.000
_cell.angle_alpha   90.00
_cell.angle_beta   90.00
_cell.angle_gamma   90.00
#
_symmetry.space_group_name_H-M   'P 1'
#
loop_
_entity.id
_entity.type
_entity.pdbx_description
1 polymer ?
#
loop_
_entity_poly.entity_id
_entity_poly.type
_entity_poly.pdbx_seq_one_letter_code
_entity_poly.pdbx_strand_id
1 'polypeptide(L)'
;MLSPSHLAVCVATLQDIKLFNNNLDVVDDAFEYLMSKAQKGEKGQYFTPRYVIDMCVKMMNPTVGDKIIDTACGSSGFTVHSIFKVWKDIRREKGLPEGEGFTAAQRIPEETNFVRDNVFAIDFDEKTVRVARTLNLIAGDGQTNVLHLNTLDYSRWNEITKQDDWNDTYNEGFKKLKKLQPKSSSDYSRFQFDLVMANPPFAGDIKENTIISRYELGRSPIGKWQNKVSRDILFIERNLNFLKATVETIYEAMKAVEEEVY
;
A
#
# COMPACT_ATOMS: atom_id res chain seq x y z
N MET A 1 24.97 -0.14 -8.26
CA MET A 1 25.40 -0.86 -7.04
C MET A 1 26.54 -0.06 -6.39
N LEU A 2 26.55 0.07 -5.06
CA LEU A 2 27.69 0.61 -4.33
C LEU A 2 28.86 -0.40 -4.41
N SER A 3 30.10 0.12 -4.55
CA SER A 3 31.26 -0.76 -4.43
C SER A 3 31.38 -1.29 -2.98
N PRO A 4 32.04 -2.46 -2.76
CA PRO A 4 32.23 -3.00 -1.41
C PRO A 4 32.89 -2.01 -0.44
N SER A 5 33.82 -1.17 -0.93
CA SER A 5 34.48 -0.13 -0.13
C SER A 5 33.51 0.98 0.27
N HIS A 6 32.65 1.46 -0.62
CA HIS A 6 31.63 2.45 -0.30
C HIS A 6 30.60 1.89 0.67
N LEU A 7 30.21 0.63 0.51
CA LEU A 7 29.30 -0.03 1.45
C LEU A 7 29.92 -0.12 2.85
N ALA A 8 31.18 -0.50 2.96
CA ALA A 8 31.90 -0.56 4.23
C ALA A 8 31.94 0.80 4.94
N VAL A 9 32.18 1.88 4.20
CA VAL A 9 32.16 3.25 4.76
C VAL A 9 30.76 3.60 5.26
N CYS A 10 29.70 3.32 4.49
CA CYS A 10 28.31 3.56 4.92
C CYS A 10 27.98 2.78 6.19
N VAL A 11 28.34 1.49 6.24
CA VAL A 11 28.09 0.66 7.42
C VAL A 11 28.87 1.18 8.62
N ALA A 12 30.14 1.51 8.48
CA ALA A 12 30.97 2.05 9.57
C ALA A 12 30.43 3.39 10.11
N THR A 13 29.84 4.22 9.24
CA THR A 13 29.26 5.49 9.64
C THR A 13 27.95 5.32 10.39
N LEU A 14 27.18 4.28 10.08
CA LEU A 14 25.82 4.06 10.60
C LEU A 14 25.74 3.05 11.75
N GLN A 15 26.77 2.20 11.94
CA GLN A 15 26.75 1.08 12.89
C GLN A 15 26.48 1.50 14.35
N ASP A 16 26.89 2.70 14.73
CA ASP A 16 26.72 3.23 16.08
C ASP A 16 25.46 4.09 16.23
N ILE A 17 24.72 4.33 15.12
CA ILE A 17 23.49 5.11 15.13
C ILE A 17 22.33 4.13 15.35
N LYS A 18 21.64 4.29 16.48
CA LYS A 18 20.40 3.56 16.75
C LYS A 18 19.29 4.12 15.87
N LEU A 19 19.08 3.53 14.70
CA LEU A 19 17.95 3.87 13.82
C LEU A 19 16.61 3.46 14.43
N PHE A 20 16.61 2.45 15.29
CA PHE A 20 15.46 1.97 16.05
C PHE A 20 15.41 2.74 17.38
N ASN A 21 14.35 3.41 17.69
CA ASN A 21 14.05 4.31 18.82
C ASN A 21 14.14 5.80 18.52
N ASN A 22 14.53 6.21 17.33
CA ASN A 22 14.34 7.59 16.94
C ASN A 22 12.88 7.81 16.53
N ASN A 23 12.40 9.00 16.79
CA ASN A 23 11.10 9.44 16.32
C ASN A 23 10.99 9.08 14.82
N LEU A 24 10.07 8.15 14.49
CA LEU A 24 9.85 7.70 13.11
C LEU A 24 9.60 8.87 12.17
N ASP A 25 9.07 9.97 12.70
CA ASP A 25 8.91 11.21 11.96
C ASP A 25 10.23 11.70 11.36
N VAL A 26 11.35 11.57 12.04
CA VAL A 26 12.66 11.98 11.53
C VAL A 26 13.15 11.04 10.41
N VAL A 27 12.90 9.75 10.56
CA VAL A 27 13.30 8.74 9.56
C VAL A 27 12.51 8.94 8.27
N ASP A 28 11.21 9.11 8.37
CA ASP A 28 10.35 9.36 7.22
C ASP A 28 10.67 10.71 6.55
N ASP A 29 10.86 11.81 7.32
CA ASP A 29 11.26 13.11 6.79
C ASP A 29 12.58 13.04 6.03
N ALA A 30 13.55 12.29 6.57
CA ALA A 30 14.82 12.05 5.89
C ALA A 30 14.62 11.29 4.57
N PHE A 31 13.76 10.26 4.57
CA PHE A 31 13.46 9.51 3.35
C PHE A 31 12.65 10.33 2.34
N GLU A 32 11.64 11.09 2.77
CA GLU A 32 10.92 12.03 1.90
C GLU A 32 11.87 13.05 1.27
N TYR A 33 12.79 13.59 2.06
CA TYR A 33 13.79 14.53 1.56
C TYR A 33 14.72 13.89 0.52
N LEU A 34 15.22 12.69 0.78
CA LEU A 34 16.09 11.95 -0.13
C LEU A 34 15.36 11.56 -1.42
N MET A 35 14.12 11.08 -1.31
CA MET A 35 13.29 10.72 -2.44
C MET A 35 12.90 11.94 -3.28
N SER A 36 12.50 13.06 -2.63
CA SER A 36 12.15 14.29 -3.35
C SER A 36 13.33 14.86 -4.15
N LYS A 37 14.55 14.68 -3.68
CA LYS A 37 15.77 15.06 -4.43
C LYS A 37 16.08 14.09 -5.59
N ALA A 38 15.91 12.79 -5.37
CA ALA A 38 16.17 11.77 -6.38
C ALA A 38 15.13 11.80 -7.54
N GLN A 39 13.90 12.22 -7.25
CA GLN A 39 12.77 12.21 -8.18
C GLN A 39 12.45 13.58 -8.80
N LYS A 40 13.11 14.66 -8.43
CA LYS A 40 12.92 15.99 -9.05
C LYS A 40 13.14 16.05 -10.57
N GLY A 41 13.52 14.93 -11.18
CA GLY A 41 13.68 14.77 -12.64
C GLY A 41 12.61 13.92 -13.33
N GLU A 42 11.75 13.18 -12.64
CA GLU A 42 10.81 12.25 -13.25
C GLU A 42 9.37 12.47 -12.74
N LYS A 43 8.54 12.93 -13.66
CA LYS A 43 7.06 12.90 -13.72
C LYS A 43 6.27 12.59 -12.43
N GLY A 44 5.99 13.61 -11.62
CA GLY A 44 4.68 13.71 -10.94
C GLY A 44 4.37 12.69 -9.83
N GLN A 45 5.33 12.04 -9.20
CA GLN A 45 5.09 11.31 -7.97
C GLN A 45 5.09 12.30 -6.81
N TYR A 46 3.92 12.47 -6.18
CA TYR A 46 3.73 13.32 -5.00
C TYR A 46 3.55 12.42 -3.80
N PHE A 47 4.37 12.63 -2.77
CA PHE A 47 4.13 11.99 -1.47
C PHE A 47 2.95 12.66 -0.78
N THR A 48 2.14 11.86 -0.12
CA THR A 48 1.04 12.36 0.68
C THR A 48 1.60 13.02 1.94
N PRO A 49 1.29 14.31 2.21
CA PRO A 49 1.76 14.96 3.42
C PRO A 49 1.29 14.22 4.67
N ARG A 50 2.15 14.12 5.68
CA ARG A 50 1.88 13.34 6.90
C ARG A 50 0.61 13.73 7.61
N TYR A 51 0.34 15.03 7.76
CA TYR A 51 -0.89 15.48 8.41
C TYR A 51 -2.16 14.99 7.69
N VAL A 52 -2.08 14.76 6.36
CA VAL A 52 -3.18 14.16 5.59
C VAL A 52 -3.27 12.67 5.90
N ILE A 53 -2.13 11.96 5.95
CA ILE A 53 -2.08 10.55 6.31
C ILE A 53 -2.66 10.35 7.71
N ASP A 54 -2.19 11.13 8.69
CA ASP A 54 -2.67 11.06 10.08
C ASP A 54 -4.17 11.35 10.19
N MET A 55 -4.65 12.34 9.46
CA MET A 55 -6.08 12.66 9.39
C MET A 55 -6.87 11.46 8.86
N CYS A 56 -6.47 10.91 7.71
CA CYS A 56 -7.14 9.76 7.11
C CYS A 56 -7.12 8.53 8.03
N VAL A 57 -5.98 8.20 8.62
CA VAL A 57 -5.86 7.06 9.54
C VAL A 57 -6.72 7.25 10.80
N LYS A 58 -6.80 8.48 11.34
CA LYS A 58 -7.69 8.78 12.46
C LYS A 58 -9.16 8.67 12.09
N MET A 59 -9.54 9.14 10.92
CA MET A 59 -10.92 9.07 10.43
C MET A 59 -11.34 7.62 10.16
N MET A 60 -10.49 6.84 9.49
CA MET A 60 -10.76 5.44 9.16
C MET A 60 -10.66 4.52 10.37
N ASN A 61 -9.89 4.92 11.38
CA ASN A 61 -9.74 4.25 12.67
C ASN A 61 -9.50 2.72 12.56
N PRO A 62 -8.46 2.27 11.82
CA PRO A 62 -8.20 0.85 11.64
C PRO A 62 -8.02 0.11 12.96
N THR A 63 -8.50 -1.13 13.00
CA THR A 63 -8.43 -2.03 14.15
C THR A 63 -7.58 -3.26 13.86
N VAL A 64 -7.24 -4.04 14.89
CA VAL A 64 -6.46 -5.28 14.76
C VAL A 64 -7.13 -6.34 13.86
N GLY A 65 -8.46 -6.27 13.70
CA GLY A 65 -9.22 -7.20 12.84
C GLY A 65 -9.24 -6.83 11.36
N ASP A 66 -8.91 -5.59 11.01
CA ASP A 66 -9.08 -5.07 9.66
C ASP A 66 -7.96 -5.54 8.73
N LYS A 67 -8.34 -5.94 7.51
CA LYS A 67 -7.43 -6.14 6.38
C LYS A 67 -7.28 -4.81 5.64
N ILE A 68 -6.05 -4.33 5.54
CA ILE A 68 -5.72 -3.00 5.03
C ILE A 68 -4.85 -3.14 3.79
N ILE A 69 -5.12 -2.34 2.77
CA ILE A 69 -4.25 -2.25 1.58
C ILE A 69 -4.08 -0.81 1.14
N ASP A 70 -2.84 -0.50 0.71
CA ASP A 70 -2.52 0.67 -0.11
C ASP A 70 -2.15 0.19 -1.52
N THR A 71 -2.93 0.60 -2.51
CA THR A 71 -2.82 0.13 -3.90
C THR A 71 -1.87 0.96 -4.77
N ALA A 72 -1.32 2.04 -4.23
CA ALA A 72 -0.32 2.91 -4.84
C ALA A 72 0.56 3.50 -3.74
N CYS A 73 1.28 2.63 -3.04
CA CYS A 73 1.75 2.90 -1.69
C CYS A 73 2.86 3.96 -1.59
N GLY A 74 3.54 4.27 -2.69
CA GLY A 74 4.67 5.20 -2.60
C GLY A 74 5.66 4.76 -1.52
N SER A 75 5.92 5.61 -0.55
CA SER A 75 6.77 5.31 0.62
C SER A 75 6.06 4.50 1.72
N SER A 76 4.85 4.01 1.48
CA SER A 76 4.03 3.28 2.47
C SER A 76 3.51 4.10 3.65
N GLY A 77 3.31 5.40 3.48
CA GLY A 77 2.85 6.28 4.56
C GLY A 77 1.55 5.80 5.21
N PHE A 78 0.51 5.49 4.44
CA PHE A 78 -0.77 5.01 4.96
C PHE A 78 -0.65 3.70 5.73
N THR A 79 0.11 2.73 5.22
CA THR A 79 0.28 1.44 5.88
C THR A 79 1.07 1.55 7.16
N VAL A 80 2.19 2.28 7.16
CA VAL A 80 3.04 2.48 8.36
C VAL A 80 2.26 3.19 9.48
N HIS A 81 1.56 4.29 9.18
CA HIS A 81 0.77 5.01 10.18
C HIS A 81 -0.41 4.17 10.70
N SER A 82 -1.02 3.34 9.85
CA SER A 82 -2.06 2.38 10.29
C SER A 82 -1.49 1.33 11.24
N ILE A 83 -0.30 0.78 10.93
CA ILE A 83 0.40 -0.17 11.81
C ILE A 83 0.62 0.45 13.19
N PHE A 84 1.16 1.66 13.26
CA PHE A 84 1.43 2.31 14.54
C PHE A 84 0.17 2.62 15.33
N LYS A 85 -0.88 3.05 14.65
CA LYS A 85 -2.18 3.29 15.30
C LYS A 85 -2.70 2.02 15.94
N VAL A 86 -2.71 0.90 15.22
CA VAL A 86 -3.21 -0.38 15.72
C VAL A 86 -2.31 -0.93 16.83
N TRP A 87 -0.99 -0.81 16.70
CA TRP A 87 -0.06 -1.22 17.76
C TRP A 87 -0.26 -0.43 19.07
N LYS A 88 -0.48 0.88 18.98
CA LYS A 88 -0.82 1.71 20.14
C LYS A 88 -2.10 1.21 20.82
N ASP A 89 -3.12 0.88 20.06
CA ASP A 89 -4.37 0.37 20.61
C ASP A 89 -4.20 -1.00 21.27
N ILE A 90 -3.49 -1.94 20.61
CA ILE A 90 -3.16 -3.26 21.21
C ILE A 90 -2.44 -3.07 22.55
N ARG A 91 -1.45 -2.17 22.62
CA ARG A 91 -0.71 -1.90 23.84
C ARG A 91 -1.57 -1.28 24.92
N ARG A 92 -2.41 -0.31 24.57
CA ARG A 92 -3.35 0.32 25.49
C ARG A 92 -4.31 -0.71 26.12
N GLU A 93 -4.88 -1.57 25.30
CA GLU A 93 -5.78 -2.63 25.77
C GLU A 93 -5.09 -3.61 26.72
N LYS A 94 -3.78 -3.82 26.54
CA LYS A 94 -2.97 -4.72 27.41
C LYS A 94 -2.31 -4.02 28.60
N GLY A 95 -2.50 -2.71 28.75
CA GLY A 95 -1.82 -1.94 29.80
C GLY A 95 -0.29 -1.85 29.63
N LEU A 96 0.20 -1.96 28.39
CA LEU A 96 1.61 -1.84 28.04
C LEU A 96 1.96 -0.39 27.63
N PRO A 97 3.22 0.05 27.82
CA PRO A 97 3.65 1.39 27.40
C PRO A 97 3.43 1.62 25.90
N GLU A 98 2.73 2.71 25.55
CA GLU A 98 2.38 3.05 24.15
C GLU A 98 3.54 3.67 23.34
N GLY A 99 4.55 4.22 23.98
CA GLY A 99 5.56 5.08 23.36
C GLY A 99 7.01 4.60 23.46
N GLU A 100 7.28 3.46 24.08
CA GLU A 100 8.65 2.97 24.18
C GLU A 100 8.99 2.08 22.98
N GLY A 101 10.04 2.50 22.29
CA GLY A 101 10.77 1.90 21.21
C GLY A 101 10.29 0.54 20.73
N PHE A 102 9.59 0.53 19.61
CA PHE A 102 9.15 -0.68 18.93
C PHE A 102 10.34 -1.48 18.36
N THR A 103 11.31 -1.87 19.23
CA THR A 103 12.34 -2.79 18.80
C THR A 103 11.74 -4.18 18.59
N ALA A 104 12.26 -4.93 17.64
CA ALA A 104 11.80 -6.28 17.34
C ALA A 104 11.75 -7.18 18.61
N ALA A 105 12.64 -6.93 19.56
CA ALA A 105 12.71 -7.66 20.84
C ALA A 105 11.57 -7.31 21.83
N GLN A 106 10.88 -6.18 21.63
CA GLN A 106 9.82 -5.71 22.54
C GLN A 106 8.41 -5.92 21.96
N ARG A 107 8.31 -6.44 20.74
CA ARG A 107 7.02 -6.70 20.10
C ARG A 107 6.35 -7.91 20.68
N ILE A 108 5.06 -7.76 20.89
CA ILE A 108 4.22 -8.89 21.24
C ILE A 108 3.70 -9.59 19.97
N PRO A 109 3.35 -10.88 20.07
CA PRO A 109 2.90 -11.66 18.90
C PRO A 109 1.73 -11.04 18.14
N GLU A 110 0.79 -10.36 18.80
CA GLU A 110 -0.36 -9.72 18.17
C GLU A 110 0.05 -8.58 17.23
N GLU A 111 1.02 -7.77 17.63
CA GLU A 111 1.57 -6.69 16.81
C GLU A 111 2.18 -7.25 15.52
N THR A 112 3.00 -8.31 15.65
CA THR A 112 3.65 -8.96 14.51
C THR A 112 2.64 -9.68 13.62
N ASN A 113 1.67 -10.37 14.22
CA ASN A 113 0.63 -11.09 13.47
C ASN A 113 -0.27 -10.12 12.69
N PHE A 114 -0.63 -8.98 13.29
CA PHE A 114 -1.41 -7.96 12.60
C PHE A 114 -0.74 -7.52 11.29
N VAL A 115 0.52 -7.12 11.36
CA VAL A 115 1.25 -6.66 10.16
C VAL A 115 1.40 -7.79 9.15
N ARG A 116 1.85 -8.96 9.61
CA ARG A 116 2.09 -10.12 8.74
C ARG A 116 0.85 -10.56 7.96
N ASP A 117 -0.32 -10.50 8.59
CA ASP A 117 -1.51 -11.14 8.06
C ASP A 117 -2.57 -10.15 7.54
N ASN A 118 -2.45 -8.86 7.92
CA ASN A 118 -3.51 -7.89 7.70
C ASN A 118 -3.10 -6.66 6.87
N VAL A 119 -1.80 -6.34 6.75
CA VAL A 119 -1.37 -5.11 6.08
C VAL A 119 -0.67 -5.43 4.78
N PHE A 120 -1.12 -4.79 3.70
CA PHE A 120 -0.63 -4.99 2.34
C PHE A 120 -0.39 -3.67 1.64
N ALA A 121 0.53 -3.68 0.68
CA ALA A 121 0.81 -2.53 -0.16
C ALA A 121 1.23 -2.98 -1.56
N ILE A 122 0.88 -2.20 -2.56
CA ILE A 122 1.28 -2.42 -3.96
C ILE A 122 1.83 -1.13 -4.53
N ASP A 123 2.92 -1.22 -5.28
CA ASP A 123 3.37 -0.14 -6.13
C ASP A 123 3.92 -0.68 -7.45
N PHE A 124 3.84 0.12 -8.50
CA PHE A 124 4.31 -0.22 -9.82
C PHE A 124 5.80 0.05 -10.01
N ASP A 125 6.36 1.04 -9.30
CA ASP A 125 7.77 1.40 -9.42
C ASP A 125 8.62 0.56 -8.47
N GLU A 126 9.52 -0.21 -9.04
CA GLU A 126 10.39 -1.13 -8.27
C GLU A 126 11.28 -0.39 -7.27
N LYS A 127 11.76 0.81 -7.61
CA LYS A 127 12.60 1.62 -6.70
C LYS A 127 11.77 2.06 -5.50
N THR A 128 10.56 2.51 -5.75
CA THR A 128 9.61 2.91 -4.72
C THR A 128 9.25 1.74 -3.81
N VAL A 129 8.99 0.55 -4.37
CA VAL A 129 8.74 -0.68 -3.59
C VAL A 129 9.92 -1.02 -2.68
N ARG A 130 11.15 -0.90 -3.17
CA ARG A 130 12.36 -1.14 -2.34
C ARG A 130 12.45 -0.18 -1.16
N VAL A 131 12.15 1.11 -1.40
CA VAL A 131 12.10 2.12 -0.32
C VAL A 131 10.99 1.81 0.66
N ALA A 132 9.78 1.54 0.18
CA ALA A 132 8.64 1.18 1.01
C ALA A 132 8.94 -0.05 1.90
N ARG A 133 9.55 -1.09 1.34
CA ARG A 133 9.99 -2.27 2.11
C ARG A 133 11.02 -1.93 3.16
N THR A 134 11.97 -1.06 2.83
CA THR A 134 13.00 -0.61 3.78
C THR A 134 12.39 0.20 4.91
N LEU A 135 11.45 1.11 4.61
CA LEU A 135 10.74 1.90 5.63
C LEU A 135 9.91 1.01 6.54
N ASN A 136 9.17 0.07 5.99
CA ASN A 136 8.42 -0.90 6.79
C ASN A 136 9.35 -1.75 7.68
N LEU A 137 10.52 -2.15 7.16
CA LEU A 137 11.53 -2.87 7.96
C LEU A 137 12.08 -2.01 9.09
N ILE A 138 12.39 -0.72 8.83
CA ILE A 138 12.86 0.24 9.84
C ILE A 138 11.75 0.53 10.84
N ALA A 139 10.50 0.69 10.38
CA ALA A 139 9.32 0.79 11.23
C ALA A 139 9.14 -0.46 12.08
N GLY A 140 9.83 -1.53 11.73
CA GLY A 140 9.95 -2.71 12.54
C GLY A 140 8.91 -3.77 12.24
N ASP A 141 8.23 -3.77 11.11
CA ASP A 141 7.28 -4.81 10.77
C ASP A 141 7.96 -6.15 10.40
N GLY A 142 9.20 -6.14 9.92
CA GLY A 142 10.03 -7.31 9.60
C GLY A 142 9.45 -8.30 8.57
N GLN A 143 8.19 -8.16 8.20
CA GLN A 143 7.43 -9.08 7.34
C GLN A 143 6.51 -8.27 6.42
N THR A 144 7.11 -7.55 5.48
CA THR A 144 6.33 -6.65 4.65
C THR A 144 5.64 -7.35 3.48
N ASN A 145 4.34 -7.15 3.34
CA ASN A 145 3.56 -7.53 2.17
C ASN A 145 3.51 -6.38 1.14
N VAL A 146 4.62 -5.67 0.95
CA VAL A 146 4.76 -4.68 -0.11
C VAL A 146 5.16 -5.38 -1.40
N LEU A 147 4.33 -5.30 -2.42
CA LEU A 147 4.44 -6.06 -3.66
C LEU A 147 4.72 -5.13 -4.84
N HIS A 148 5.67 -5.52 -5.68
CA HIS A 148 5.94 -4.87 -6.96
C HIS A 148 4.98 -5.41 -8.02
N LEU A 149 3.87 -4.72 -8.22
CA LEU A 149 2.82 -5.09 -9.19
C LEU A 149 2.18 -3.84 -9.78
N ASN A 150 1.70 -3.93 -11.01
CA ASN A 150 0.82 -2.92 -11.56
C ASN A 150 -0.62 -3.17 -11.08
N THR A 151 -1.12 -2.32 -10.21
CA THR A 151 -2.47 -2.42 -9.63
C THR A 151 -3.56 -2.43 -10.70
N LEU A 152 -3.39 -1.63 -11.76
CA LEU A 152 -4.39 -1.53 -12.84
C LEU A 152 -4.30 -2.68 -13.83
N ASP A 153 -3.11 -3.25 -14.07
CA ASP A 153 -2.92 -4.35 -15.03
C ASP A 153 -2.84 -5.71 -14.32
N TYR A 154 -3.89 -6.03 -13.56
CA TYR A 154 -3.94 -7.27 -12.79
C TYR A 154 -3.98 -8.54 -13.66
N SER A 155 -4.30 -8.42 -14.93
CA SER A 155 -4.30 -9.56 -15.85
C SER A 155 -2.91 -10.17 -16.06
N ARG A 156 -1.87 -9.36 -15.94
CA ARG A 156 -0.49 -9.81 -16.09
C ARG A 156 0.14 -10.32 -14.79
N TRP A 157 -0.57 -10.29 -13.67
CA TRP A 157 -0.02 -10.74 -12.40
C TRP A 157 0.42 -12.20 -12.43
N ASN A 158 -0.33 -13.08 -13.13
CA ASN A 158 0.08 -14.47 -13.30
C ASN A 158 1.37 -14.65 -14.09
N GLU A 159 1.68 -13.75 -15.01
CA GLU A 159 2.91 -13.75 -15.79
C GLU A 159 4.09 -13.22 -14.94
N ILE A 160 3.89 -12.06 -14.31
CA ILE A 160 4.90 -11.38 -13.50
C ILE A 160 5.33 -12.26 -12.31
N THR A 161 4.37 -12.86 -11.62
CA THR A 161 4.63 -13.64 -10.40
C THR A 161 5.31 -15.00 -10.65
N LYS A 162 5.48 -15.41 -11.91
CA LYS A 162 6.24 -16.59 -12.31
C LYS A 162 7.71 -16.29 -12.59
N GLN A 163 8.12 -15.04 -12.67
CA GLN A 163 9.52 -14.66 -12.86
C GLN A 163 10.30 -14.99 -11.60
N ASP A 164 11.45 -15.66 -11.76
CA ASP A 164 12.24 -16.18 -10.64
C ASP A 164 12.61 -15.08 -9.63
N ASP A 165 13.20 -13.98 -10.09
CA ASP A 165 13.61 -12.85 -9.25
C ASP A 165 12.43 -12.23 -8.48
N TRP A 166 11.26 -12.13 -9.14
CA TRP A 166 10.04 -11.62 -8.52
C TRP A 166 9.55 -12.60 -7.44
N ASN A 167 9.50 -13.87 -7.79
CA ASN A 167 9.02 -14.95 -6.92
C ASN A 167 9.89 -15.08 -5.66
N ASP A 168 11.20 -15.04 -5.79
CA ASP A 168 12.14 -15.10 -4.66
C ASP A 168 11.91 -13.96 -3.65
N THR A 169 11.51 -12.78 -4.15
CA THR A 169 11.37 -11.59 -3.33
C THR A 169 9.98 -11.42 -2.73
N TYR A 170 8.89 -11.72 -3.47
CA TYR A 170 7.54 -11.27 -3.16
C TYR A 170 6.52 -12.41 -2.95
N ASN A 171 6.88 -13.66 -3.25
CA ASN A 171 5.96 -14.79 -3.27
C ASN A 171 5.18 -14.99 -1.96
N GLU A 172 5.83 -14.82 -0.81
CA GLU A 172 5.16 -15.03 0.49
C GLU A 172 4.03 -14.01 0.72
N GLY A 173 4.29 -12.74 0.45
CA GLY A 173 3.26 -11.70 0.52
C GLY A 173 2.14 -11.93 -0.50
N PHE A 174 2.51 -12.34 -1.71
CA PHE A 174 1.53 -12.61 -2.77
C PHE A 174 0.65 -13.83 -2.47
N LYS A 175 1.19 -14.88 -1.86
CA LYS A 175 0.38 -16.02 -1.40
C LYS A 175 -0.67 -15.60 -0.37
N LYS A 176 -0.31 -14.66 0.52
CA LYS A 176 -1.26 -14.11 1.50
C LYS A 176 -2.31 -13.24 0.84
N LEU A 177 -1.91 -12.35 -0.09
CA LEU A 177 -2.83 -11.53 -0.87
C LEU A 177 -3.87 -12.39 -1.61
N LYS A 178 -3.46 -13.48 -2.24
CA LYS A 178 -4.37 -14.41 -2.94
C LYS A 178 -5.44 -15.01 -2.03
N LYS A 179 -5.15 -15.23 -0.75
CA LYS A 179 -6.15 -15.76 0.19
C LYS A 179 -7.29 -14.78 0.47
N LEU A 180 -7.11 -13.51 0.14
CA LEU A 180 -8.13 -12.47 0.28
C LEU A 180 -9.01 -12.32 -0.96
N GLN A 181 -8.85 -13.16 -1.96
CA GLN A 181 -9.78 -13.23 -3.11
C GLN A 181 -11.10 -13.89 -2.71
N PRO A 182 -12.24 -13.40 -3.23
CA PRO A 182 -13.50 -14.12 -3.12
C PRO A 182 -13.38 -15.50 -3.76
N LYS A 183 -13.99 -16.52 -3.18
CA LYS A 183 -13.99 -17.89 -3.74
C LYS A 183 -14.60 -17.96 -5.15
N SER A 184 -15.44 -17.01 -5.51
CA SER A 184 -16.08 -16.89 -6.82
C SER A 184 -15.19 -16.24 -7.89
N SER A 185 -14.06 -15.64 -7.50
CA SER A 185 -13.13 -14.96 -8.41
C SER A 185 -12.01 -15.90 -8.82
N SER A 186 -11.82 -16.08 -10.13
CA SER A 186 -10.72 -16.87 -10.70
C SER A 186 -9.53 -16.00 -11.15
N ASP A 187 -9.70 -14.69 -11.11
CA ASP A 187 -8.72 -13.70 -11.49
C ASP A 187 -8.47 -12.71 -10.34
N TYR A 188 -7.54 -11.77 -10.51
CA TYR A 188 -7.21 -10.78 -9.49
C TYR A 188 -8.08 -9.53 -9.58
N SER A 189 -9.27 -9.61 -10.15
CA SER A 189 -10.19 -8.48 -10.30
C SER A 189 -10.73 -8.00 -8.96
N ARG A 190 -11.00 -8.88 -8.02
CA ARG A 190 -11.64 -8.58 -6.74
C ARG A 190 -10.88 -9.16 -5.55
N PHE A 191 -10.96 -8.43 -4.43
CA PHE A 191 -10.44 -8.83 -3.12
C PHE A 191 -11.44 -8.54 -2.01
N GLN A 192 -11.05 -8.80 -0.76
CA GLN A 192 -11.91 -8.65 0.43
C GLN A 192 -11.16 -7.92 1.54
N PHE A 193 -10.79 -6.67 1.27
CA PHE A 193 -10.20 -5.78 2.28
C PHE A 193 -11.26 -5.00 3.02
N ASP A 194 -11.01 -4.69 4.30
CA ASP A 194 -11.85 -3.84 5.12
C ASP A 194 -11.56 -2.36 4.84
N LEU A 195 -10.30 -2.03 4.60
CA LEU A 195 -9.84 -0.67 4.35
C LEU A 195 -8.92 -0.59 3.12
N VAL A 196 -9.19 0.37 2.26
CA VAL A 196 -8.29 0.80 1.19
C VAL A 196 -7.96 2.27 1.42
N MET A 197 -6.67 2.56 1.58
CA MET A 197 -6.18 3.94 1.65
C MET A 197 -5.07 4.08 0.61
N ALA A 198 -5.24 4.95 -0.36
CA ALA A 198 -4.28 5.14 -1.42
C ALA A 198 -4.31 6.58 -1.95
N ASN A 199 -3.16 7.08 -2.36
CA ASN A 199 -3.04 8.31 -3.12
C ASN A 199 -2.45 7.97 -4.51
N PRO A 200 -3.28 7.49 -5.46
CA PRO A 200 -2.81 7.10 -6.78
C PRO A 200 -2.35 8.31 -7.60
N PRO A 201 -1.50 8.09 -8.62
CA PRO A 201 -1.05 9.18 -9.48
C PRO A 201 -2.22 9.79 -10.26
N PHE A 202 -2.37 11.12 -10.15
CA PHE A 202 -3.44 11.89 -10.79
C PHE A 202 -3.19 12.18 -12.29
N ALA A 203 -1.95 12.12 -12.74
CA ALA A 203 -1.57 12.47 -14.09
C ALA A 203 -1.28 11.23 -14.94
N GLY A 204 -1.64 11.34 -16.21
CA GLY A 204 -1.35 10.35 -17.24
C GLY A 204 -2.57 9.51 -17.62
N ASP A 205 -2.66 9.28 -18.93
CA ASP A 205 -3.71 8.48 -19.53
C ASP A 205 -3.23 7.03 -19.70
N ILE A 206 -4.10 6.08 -19.43
CA ILE A 206 -3.97 4.69 -19.89
C ILE A 206 -4.53 4.63 -21.32
N LYS A 207 -3.76 4.06 -22.22
CA LYS A 207 -4.11 3.90 -23.63
C LYS A 207 -4.17 2.43 -24.05
N GLU A 208 -3.72 1.55 -23.19
CA GLU A 208 -3.71 0.11 -23.39
C GLU A 208 -5.14 -0.45 -23.29
N ASN A 209 -5.71 -0.82 -24.44
CA ASN A 209 -7.05 -1.39 -24.50
C ASN A 209 -7.21 -2.65 -23.64
N THR A 210 -6.15 -3.42 -23.45
CA THR A 210 -6.11 -4.61 -22.58
C THR A 210 -6.35 -4.28 -21.11
N ILE A 211 -5.98 -3.07 -20.68
CA ILE A 211 -6.25 -2.57 -19.34
C ILE A 211 -7.64 -1.94 -19.31
N ILE A 212 -7.91 -0.98 -20.20
CA ILE A 212 -9.17 -0.21 -20.21
C ILE A 212 -10.40 -1.13 -20.25
N SER A 213 -10.36 -2.17 -21.09
CA SER A 213 -11.48 -3.11 -21.26
C SER A 213 -11.84 -3.95 -20.03
N ARG A 214 -11.08 -3.83 -18.94
CA ARG A 214 -11.35 -4.55 -17.68
C ARG A 214 -12.11 -3.72 -16.66
N TYR A 215 -12.36 -2.45 -16.96
CA TYR A 215 -12.99 -1.49 -16.06
C TYR A 215 -14.26 -0.92 -16.69
N GLU A 216 -15.36 -0.92 -15.97
CA GLU A 216 -16.61 -0.32 -16.48
C GLU A 216 -16.45 1.20 -16.70
N LEU A 217 -15.67 1.90 -15.86
CA LEU A 217 -15.31 3.30 -16.06
C LEU A 217 -14.42 3.54 -17.30
N GLY A 218 -13.92 2.48 -17.92
CA GLY A 218 -13.27 2.51 -19.24
C GLY A 218 -14.25 2.71 -20.41
N ARG A 219 -15.56 2.62 -20.15
CA ARG A 219 -16.60 2.85 -21.16
C ARG A 219 -17.04 4.32 -21.20
N SER A 220 -17.39 4.76 -22.36
CA SER A 220 -18.11 6.03 -22.55
C SER A 220 -19.58 5.89 -22.11
N PRO A 221 -20.32 7.01 -21.92
CA PRO A 221 -21.75 6.97 -21.57
C PRO A 221 -22.63 6.21 -22.58
N ILE A 222 -22.16 6.07 -23.83
CA ILE A 222 -22.84 5.29 -24.88
C ILE A 222 -22.39 3.82 -24.92
N GLY A 223 -21.67 3.33 -23.90
CA GLY A 223 -21.24 1.95 -23.74
C GLY A 223 -20.05 1.50 -24.58
N LYS A 224 -19.40 2.38 -25.34
CA LYS A 224 -18.21 2.03 -26.13
C LYS A 224 -16.93 2.19 -25.31
N TRP A 225 -15.97 1.30 -25.50
CA TRP A 225 -14.65 1.42 -24.90
C TRP A 225 -13.96 2.71 -25.37
N GLN A 226 -13.36 3.42 -24.43
CA GLN A 226 -12.59 4.63 -24.73
C GLN A 226 -11.17 4.26 -25.18
N ASN A 227 -10.59 5.07 -26.08
CA ASN A 227 -9.21 4.86 -26.55
C ASN A 227 -8.17 5.33 -25.52
N LYS A 228 -8.60 6.11 -24.54
CA LYS A 228 -7.78 6.57 -23.42
C LYS A 228 -8.66 6.91 -22.24
N VAL A 229 -8.17 6.62 -21.04
CA VAL A 229 -8.84 6.93 -19.79
C VAL A 229 -7.81 7.46 -18.81
N SER A 230 -8.15 8.49 -18.05
CA SER A 230 -7.28 9.01 -17.01
C SER A 230 -7.06 7.93 -15.94
N ARG A 231 -5.82 7.83 -15.47
CA ARG A 231 -5.37 6.77 -14.57
C ARG A 231 -6.12 6.75 -13.25
N ASP A 232 -6.38 7.92 -12.69
CA ASP A 232 -7.11 8.11 -11.43
C ASP A 232 -8.54 7.55 -11.50
N ILE A 233 -9.22 7.72 -12.63
CA ILE A 233 -10.57 7.15 -12.85
C ILE A 233 -10.55 5.63 -12.70
N LEU A 234 -9.58 4.96 -13.34
CA LEU A 234 -9.46 3.51 -13.24
C LEU A 234 -9.07 3.06 -11.82
N PHE A 235 -8.29 3.87 -11.10
CA PHE A 235 -7.98 3.60 -9.69
C PHE A 235 -9.20 3.68 -8.78
N ILE A 236 -10.18 4.55 -9.05
CA ILE A 236 -11.44 4.59 -8.28
C ILE A 236 -12.13 3.23 -8.34
N GLU A 237 -12.40 2.73 -9.56
CA GLU A 237 -13.05 1.42 -9.72
C GLU A 237 -12.19 0.28 -9.15
N ARG A 238 -10.88 0.33 -9.40
CA ARG A 238 -9.96 -0.68 -8.89
C ARG A 238 -9.96 -0.76 -7.37
N ASN A 239 -9.93 0.37 -6.69
CA ASN A 239 -9.95 0.45 -5.23
C ASN A 239 -11.28 -0.07 -4.65
N LEU A 240 -12.41 0.24 -5.29
CA LEU A 240 -13.70 -0.34 -4.91
C LEU A 240 -13.70 -1.87 -5.06
N ASN A 241 -13.04 -2.40 -6.09
CA ASN A 241 -12.91 -3.84 -6.32
C ASN A 241 -11.97 -4.54 -5.30
N PHE A 242 -11.17 -3.79 -4.56
CA PHE A 242 -10.39 -4.33 -3.43
C PHE A 242 -11.20 -4.45 -2.14
N LEU A 243 -12.24 -3.65 -1.98
CA LEU A 243 -13.07 -3.66 -0.77
C LEU A 243 -14.00 -4.88 -0.72
N LYS A 244 -14.32 -5.31 0.49
CA LYS A 244 -15.38 -6.27 0.74
C LYS A 244 -16.69 -5.69 0.19
N ALA A 245 -17.30 -6.40 -0.73
CA ALA A 245 -18.65 -6.07 -1.17
C ALA A 245 -19.64 -6.47 -0.06
N THR A 246 -20.06 -5.55 0.76
CA THR A 246 -21.33 -5.69 1.46
C THR A 246 -22.41 -5.27 0.47
N VAL A 247 -23.25 -6.21 0.08
CA VAL A 247 -24.35 -5.99 -0.88
C VAL A 247 -25.25 -4.83 -0.45
N GLU A 248 -25.42 -4.66 0.85
CA GLU A 248 -26.17 -3.59 1.48
C GLU A 248 -25.55 -2.18 1.25
N THR A 249 -24.24 -2.06 1.41
CA THR A 249 -23.54 -0.78 1.28
C THR A 249 -23.48 -0.27 -0.17
N ILE A 250 -23.38 -1.19 -1.15
CA ILE A 250 -23.39 -0.82 -2.57
C ILE A 250 -24.79 -0.38 -2.99
N TYR A 251 -25.82 -1.06 -2.53
CA TYR A 251 -27.22 -0.70 -2.82
C TYR A 251 -27.62 0.64 -2.21
N GLU A 252 -27.25 0.89 -0.95
CA GLU A 252 -27.50 2.16 -0.28
C GLU A 252 -26.72 3.31 -0.92
N ALA A 253 -25.45 3.11 -1.30
CA ALA A 253 -24.67 4.12 -2.01
C ALA A 253 -25.24 4.44 -3.40
N MET A 254 -25.69 3.43 -4.15
CA MET A 254 -26.32 3.63 -5.45
C MET A 254 -27.65 4.35 -5.32
N LYS A 255 -28.45 4.04 -4.29
CA LYS A 255 -29.72 4.68 -4.01
C LYS A 255 -29.55 6.15 -3.61
N ALA A 256 -28.55 6.47 -2.79
CA ALA A 256 -28.23 7.84 -2.42
C ALA A 256 -27.80 8.68 -3.65
N VAL A 257 -27.05 8.12 -4.58
CA VAL A 257 -26.67 8.80 -5.83
C VAL A 257 -27.88 8.99 -6.76
N GLU A 258 -28.81 8.04 -6.82
CA GLU A 258 -30.05 8.18 -7.59
C GLU A 258 -30.97 9.26 -7.00
N GLU A 259 -31.02 9.39 -5.68
CA GLU A 259 -31.85 10.40 -4.99
C GLU A 259 -31.27 11.82 -5.07
N GLU A 260 -29.96 11.99 -5.31
CA GLU A 260 -29.33 13.31 -5.52
C GLU A 260 -29.37 13.80 -6.98
N VAL A 261 -29.63 12.91 -7.93
CA VAL A 261 -29.59 13.21 -9.38
C VAL A 261 -31.02 13.47 -9.95
N TYR A 262 -32.07 13.19 -9.20
CA TYR A 262 -33.47 13.44 -9.55
C TYR A 262 -34.18 14.27 -8.47
#